data_15287f10fa8e62bc02c51e0f24bdae83
#
_entry.id   15287f10fa8e62bc02c51e0f24bdae83
#
_cell.length_a   1.000
_cell.length_b   1.000
_cell.length_c   1.000
_cell.angle_alpha   90.00
_cell.angle_beta   90.00
_cell.angle_gamma   90.00
#
_symmetry.space_group_name_H-M   'P 1'
#
loop_
_entity.id
_entity.type
_entity.pdbx_description
1 polymer ?
#
loop_
_entity_poly.entity_id
_entity_poly.type
_entity_poly.pdbx_seq_one_letter_code
_entity_poly.pdbx_strand_id
1 'polypeptide(L)'
;GRAAIDGLGEAAAGKSYLGYSDCGTLLAALYRAGIGKPVHAPMPIDINRDGGEDAVRRSLAWLAGDRSGIEPNVGSDDAPVVAFNLMTLAMLVGTEFMPDLSGHVVMVEEVAEHLYAIDRLMFHVTQHLAREQAIRGIRLGAVTHVPENDRPFGAGAETIVRDWCARSGIVYLGHAEIGHTSSNRIVPFGPVEAGVVEPMPPA
;
A
#
# COMPACT_ATOMS: atom_id res chain seq x y z
N GLY A 1 -15.89 -6.68 -11.36
CA GLY A 1 -15.40 -5.33 -11.14
C GLY A 1 -16.50 -4.32 -10.93
N ARG A 2 -16.86 -3.54 -11.96
CA ARG A 2 -17.78 -2.40 -11.85
C ARG A 2 -19.14 -2.78 -11.27
N ALA A 3 -19.78 -3.84 -11.75
CA ALA A 3 -21.08 -4.29 -11.26
C ALA A 3 -21.08 -4.61 -9.74
N ALA A 4 -19.94 -5.00 -9.18
CA ALA A 4 -19.82 -5.22 -7.73
C ALA A 4 -19.80 -3.89 -6.96
N ILE A 5 -19.15 -2.87 -7.49
CA ILE A 5 -19.12 -1.52 -6.90
C ILE A 5 -20.48 -0.84 -7.04
N ASP A 6 -21.08 -0.91 -8.23
CA ASP A 6 -22.40 -0.30 -8.53
C ASP A 6 -23.54 -0.95 -7.72
N GLY A 7 -23.35 -2.20 -7.29
CA GLY A 7 -24.31 -2.94 -6.45
C GLY A 7 -24.17 -2.68 -4.94
N LEU A 8 -23.19 -1.89 -4.49
CA LEU A 8 -23.02 -1.56 -3.08
C LEU A 8 -24.06 -0.51 -2.66
N GLY A 9 -24.93 -0.88 -1.74
CA GLY A 9 -25.93 0.02 -1.16
C GLY A 9 -25.36 0.98 -0.13
N GLU A 10 -26.20 1.86 0.44
CA GLU A 10 -25.84 2.87 1.44
C GLU A 10 -25.10 2.29 2.66
N ALA A 11 -25.44 1.06 3.06
CA ALA A 11 -24.78 0.38 4.18
C ALA A 11 -23.26 0.16 3.95
N ALA A 12 -22.80 0.15 2.71
CA ALA A 12 -21.38 0.01 2.37
C ALA A 12 -20.57 1.25 2.75
N ALA A 13 -21.17 2.44 2.72
CA ALA A 13 -20.49 3.70 3.01
C ALA A 13 -19.95 3.79 4.44
N GLY A 14 -20.56 3.13 5.39
CA GLY A 14 -20.14 3.09 6.79
C GLY A 14 -19.16 1.97 7.15
N LYS A 15 -18.77 1.11 6.20
CA LYS A 15 -17.93 -0.06 6.45
C LYS A 15 -16.45 0.22 6.26
N SER A 16 -15.63 -0.52 7.03
CA SER A 16 -14.19 -0.62 6.79
C SER A 16 -13.90 -1.86 5.94
N TYR A 17 -13.05 -1.69 4.93
CA TYR A 17 -12.64 -2.74 4.00
C TYR A 17 -11.14 -2.97 4.16
N LEU A 18 -10.77 -4.07 4.82
CA LEU A 18 -9.39 -4.40 5.15
C LEU A 18 -8.87 -5.45 4.18
N GLY A 19 -7.66 -5.24 3.69
CA GLY A 19 -6.96 -6.20 2.85
C GLY A 19 -5.65 -5.64 2.32
N TYR A 20 -4.89 -6.46 1.61
CA TYR A 20 -3.66 -6.07 0.90
C TYR A 20 -3.43 -7.03 -0.28
N SER A 21 -2.26 -6.97 -0.94
CA SER A 21 -1.98 -7.80 -2.11
C SER A 21 -3.04 -7.58 -3.21
N ASP A 22 -3.62 -8.63 -3.78
CA ASP A 22 -4.68 -8.56 -4.82
C ASP A 22 -5.93 -7.78 -4.37
N CYS A 23 -6.23 -7.78 -3.07
CA CYS A 23 -7.32 -6.97 -2.52
C CYS A 23 -7.12 -5.47 -2.76
N GLY A 24 -5.89 -5.03 -3.03
CA GLY A 24 -5.57 -3.65 -3.41
C GLY A 24 -6.40 -3.14 -4.59
N THR A 25 -6.77 -4.01 -5.54
CA THR A 25 -7.65 -3.64 -6.66
C THR A 25 -9.05 -3.21 -6.16
N LEU A 26 -9.61 -3.96 -5.22
CA LEU A 26 -10.90 -3.59 -4.61
C LEU A 26 -10.77 -2.32 -3.77
N LEU A 27 -9.71 -2.21 -2.96
CA LEU A 27 -9.48 -1.03 -2.12
C LEU A 27 -9.33 0.23 -2.97
N ALA A 28 -8.60 0.17 -4.09
CA ALA A 28 -8.47 1.26 -5.05
C ALA A 28 -9.82 1.69 -5.64
N ALA A 29 -10.63 0.72 -6.08
CA ALA A 29 -11.94 0.99 -6.65
C ALA A 29 -12.90 1.63 -5.63
N LEU A 30 -12.90 1.15 -4.39
CA LEU A 30 -13.68 1.74 -3.28
C LEU A 30 -13.21 3.15 -2.96
N TYR A 31 -11.89 3.36 -2.87
CA TYR A 31 -11.30 4.66 -2.61
C TYR A 31 -11.67 5.68 -3.69
N ARG A 32 -11.52 5.29 -4.97
CA ARG A 32 -11.93 6.11 -6.11
C ARG A 32 -13.42 6.47 -6.07
N ALA A 33 -14.26 5.52 -5.69
CA ALA A 33 -15.71 5.71 -5.64
C ALA A 33 -16.19 6.46 -4.38
N GLY A 34 -15.30 6.74 -3.42
CA GLY A 34 -15.68 7.33 -2.13
C GLY A 34 -16.57 6.43 -1.28
N ILE A 35 -16.44 5.11 -1.42
CA ILE A 35 -17.28 4.13 -0.73
C ILE A 35 -16.53 3.52 0.46
N GLY A 36 -17.06 3.71 1.66
CA GLY A 36 -16.53 3.12 2.87
C GLY A 36 -15.15 3.64 3.27
N LYS A 37 -14.42 2.84 4.03
CA LYS A 37 -13.08 3.15 4.55
C LYS A 37 -12.12 2.06 4.10
N PRO A 38 -11.50 2.17 2.90
CA PRO A 38 -10.50 1.21 2.45
C PRO A 38 -9.22 1.34 3.27
N VAL A 39 -8.65 0.19 3.64
CA VAL A 39 -7.49 0.09 4.55
C VAL A 39 -6.58 -1.04 4.08
N HIS A 40 -5.33 -0.73 3.80
CA HIS A 40 -4.31 -1.77 3.68
C HIS A 40 -4.06 -2.35 5.08
N ALA A 41 -4.21 -3.65 5.21
CA ALA A 41 -4.10 -4.32 6.50
C ALA A 41 -3.84 -5.82 6.33
N PRO A 42 -3.19 -6.47 7.32
CA PRO A 42 -3.13 -7.93 7.38
C PRO A 42 -4.51 -8.57 7.30
N MET A 43 -4.58 -9.70 6.60
CA MET A 43 -5.81 -10.48 6.41
C MET A 43 -5.83 -11.72 7.32
N PRO A 44 -7.00 -12.32 7.57
CA PRO A 44 -7.09 -13.54 8.39
C PRO A 44 -6.20 -14.69 7.93
N ILE A 45 -5.90 -14.80 6.63
CA ILE A 45 -5.01 -15.83 6.08
C ILE A 45 -3.58 -15.70 6.59
N ASP A 46 -3.16 -14.52 7.01
CA ASP A 46 -1.81 -14.28 7.50
C ASP A 46 -1.51 -15.03 8.81
N ILE A 47 -2.53 -15.52 9.52
CA ILE A 47 -2.37 -16.36 10.71
C ILE A 47 -1.51 -17.60 10.44
N ASN A 48 -1.42 -18.04 9.19
CA ASN A 48 -0.62 -19.19 8.77
C ASN A 48 0.88 -18.85 8.59
N ARG A 49 1.29 -17.61 8.74
CA ARG A 49 2.70 -17.19 8.69
C ARG A 49 3.34 -17.20 10.07
N ASP A 50 4.65 -17.33 10.13
CA ASP A 50 5.40 -17.13 11.36
C ASP A 50 5.16 -15.71 11.89
N GLY A 51 4.67 -15.57 13.13
CA GLY A 51 4.26 -14.29 13.70
C GLY A 51 2.98 -13.71 13.12
N GLY A 52 2.25 -14.44 12.31
CA GLY A 52 1.03 -14.00 11.64
C GLY A 52 -0.14 -13.76 12.58
N GLU A 53 -0.15 -14.42 13.74
CA GLU A 53 -1.16 -14.18 14.78
C GLU A 53 -1.14 -12.71 15.24
N ASP A 54 0.05 -12.13 15.44
CA ASP A 54 0.20 -10.72 15.82
C ASP A 54 -0.22 -9.77 14.70
N ALA A 55 0.02 -10.15 13.45
CA ALA A 55 -0.45 -9.38 12.30
C ALA A 55 -1.99 -9.33 12.24
N VAL A 56 -2.65 -10.48 12.37
CA VAL A 56 -4.13 -10.56 12.39
C VAL A 56 -4.70 -9.82 13.60
N ARG A 57 -4.09 -9.98 14.78
CA ARG A 57 -4.48 -9.26 16.01
C ARG A 57 -4.45 -7.74 15.81
N ARG A 58 -3.45 -7.23 15.08
CA ARG A 58 -3.31 -5.81 14.72
C ARG A 58 -4.50 -5.29 13.91
N SER A 59 -4.97 -6.06 12.94
CA SER A 59 -6.17 -5.72 12.14
C SER A 59 -7.44 -5.72 12.99
N LEU A 60 -7.60 -6.70 13.88
CA LEU A 60 -8.75 -6.77 14.79
C LEU A 60 -8.74 -5.63 15.81
N ALA A 61 -7.56 -5.30 16.36
CA ALA A 61 -7.38 -4.17 17.27
C ALA A 61 -7.75 -2.85 16.59
N TRP A 62 -7.32 -2.65 15.33
CA TRP A 62 -7.68 -1.47 14.55
C TRP A 62 -9.20 -1.34 14.35
N LEU A 63 -9.90 -2.44 14.04
CA LEU A 63 -11.37 -2.46 13.94
C LEU A 63 -12.04 -2.13 15.28
N ALA A 64 -11.43 -2.47 16.41
CA ALA A 64 -11.88 -2.12 17.75
C ALA A 64 -11.53 -0.68 18.17
N GLY A 65 -10.83 0.10 17.32
CA GLY A 65 -10.49 1.50 17.60
C GLY A 65 -9.04 1.74 18.03
N ASP A 66 -8.23 0.68 18.23
CA ASP A 66 -6.80 0.83 18.53
C ASP A 66 -6.05 1.30 17.29
N ARG A 67 -5.21 2.32 17.45
CA ARG A 67 -4.40 2.92 16.38
C ARG A 67 -2.90 2.58 16.47
N SER A 68 -2.47 1.84 17.47
CA SER A 68 -1.07 1.46 17.69
C SER A 68 -0.48 0.61 16.55
N GLY A 69 -1.32 -0.06 15.77
CA GLY A 69 -0.96 -0.87 14.61
C GLY A 69 -0.74 -0.08 13.32
N ILE A 70 -0.97 1.22 13.29
CA ILE A 70 -0.79 2.06 12.10
C ILE A 70 0.70 2.11 11.71
N GLU A 71 0.98 2.20 10.42
CA GLU A 71 2.33 2.36 9.87
C GLU A 71 2.95 3.67 10.39
N PRO A 72 4.20 3.66 10.92
CA PRO A 72 4.76 4.79 11.66
C PRO A 72 4.88 6.11 10.90
N ASN A 73 4.94 6.06 9.56
CA ASN A 73 5.03 7.27 8.74
C ASN A 73 3.65 7.84 8.34
N VAL A 74 2.56 7.13 8.65
CA VAL A 74 1.19 7.62 8.41
C VAL A 74 0.90 8.76 9.35
N GLY A 75 0.52 9.93 8.79
CA GLY A 75 0.27 11.15 9.58
C GLY A 75 1.54 11.91 10.00
N SER A 76 2.72 11.51 9.50
CA SER A 76 3.97 12.26 9.74
C SER A 76 4.02 13.61 9.02
N ASP A 77 3.25 13.74 7.97
CA ASP A 77 2.90 14.99 7.29
C ASP A 77 1.39 14.98 6.96
N ASP A 78 0.82 16.08 6.53
CA ASP A 78 -0.61 16.18 6.21
C ASP A 78 -0.99 15.51 4.88
N ALA A 79 -0.06 14.77 4.26
CA ALA A 79 -0.32 14.14 2.98
C ALA A 79 -1.24 12.92 3.15
N PRO A 80 -2.24 12.74 2.26
CA PRO A 80 -2.99 11.51 2.19
C PRO A 80 -2.08 10.33 1.81
N VAL A 81 -2.42 9.15 2.27
CA VAL A 81 -1.61 7.94 2.07
C VAL A 81 -2.40 6.84 1.38
N VAL A 82 -1.72 6.00 0.63
CA VAL A 82 -2.23 4.73 0.11
C VAL A 82 -1.11 3.68 0.14
N ALA A 83 -1.49 2.41 0.18
CA ALA A 83 -0.53 1.30 0.14
C ALA A 83 -1.01 0.20 -0.81
N PHE A 84 -0.10 -0.29 -1.65
CA PHE A 84 -0.39 -1.30 -2.68
C PHE A 84 0.73 -2.33 -2.80
N ASN A 85 0.35 -3.53 -3.21
CA ASN A 85 1.30 -4.38 -3.92
C ASN A 85 1.64 -3.73 -5.26
N LEU A 86 2.92 -3.74 -5.65
CA LEU A 86 3.42 -3.03 -6.83
C LEU A 86 2.83 -3.57 -8.13
N MET A 87 2.69 -4.90 -8.27
CA MET A 87 2.03 -5.52 -9.42
C MET A 87 0.56 -5.06 -9.50
N THR A 88 -0.15 -5.08 -8.38
CA THR A 88 -1.55 -4.64 -8.31
C THR A 88 -1.70 -3.17 -8.72
N LEU A 89 -0.82 -2.29 -8.23
CA LEU A 89 -0.82 -0.89 -8.64
C LEU A 89 -0.54 -0.73 -10.13
N ALA A 90 0.43 -1.48 -10.67
CA ALA A 90 0.75 -1.44 -12.10
C ALA A 90 -0.43 -1.88 -12.98
N MET A 91 -1.20 -2.87 -12.53
CA MET A 91 -2.40 -3.34 -13.23
C MET A 91 -3.57 -2.34 -13.16
N LEU A 92 -3.60 -1.45 -12.19
CA LEU A 92 -4.61 -0.40 -12.09
C LEU A 92 -4.36 0.75 -13.06
N VAL A 93 -3.11 1.00 -13.43
CA VAL A 93 -2.72 2.09 -14.34
C VAL A 93 -3.48 1.99 -15.66
N GLY A 94 -4.14 3.09 -16.05
CA GLY A 94 -4.93 3.17 -17.28
C GLY A 94 -6.32 2.53 -17.20
N THR A 95 -6.72 2.01 -16.03
CA THR A 95 -8.07 1.46 -15.83
C THR A 95 -9.01 2.49 -15.20
N GLU A 96 -10.31 2.25 -15.33
CA GLU A 96 -11.35 3.05 -14.66
C GLU A 96 -11.31 2.95 -13.13
N PHE A 97 -10.54 2.03 -12.55
CA PHE A 97 -10.42 1.81 -11.10
C PHE A 97 -9.22 2.52 -10.48
N MET A 98 -8.33 3.08 -11.30
CA MET A 98 -7.19 3.86 -10.81
C MET A 98 -7.68 5.10 -10.08
N PRO A 99 -7.41 5.27 -8.77
CA PRO A 99 -7.78 6.48 -8.04
C PRO A 99 -6.90 7.67 -8.42
N ASP A 100 -7.38 8.87 -8.15
CA ASP A 100 -6.52 10.06 -8.16
C ASP A 100 -5.64 10.03 -6.91
N LEU A 101 -4.33 9.97 -7.13
CA LEU A 101 -3.31 9.94 -6.09
C LEU A 101 -2.52 11.26 -5.99
N SER A 102 -3.03 12.34 -6.58
CA SER A 102 -2.39 13.66 -6.49
C SER A 102 -2.16 14.06 -5.03
N GLY A 103 -0.94 14.44 -4.71
CA GLY A 103 -0.52 14.80 -3.35
C GLY A 103 -0.32 13.63 -2.37
N HIS A 104 -0.61 12.39 -2.76
CA HIS A 104 -0.48 11.24 -1.86
C HIS A 104 0.97 10.78 -1.69
N VAL A 105 1.25 10.23 -0.50
CA VAL A 105 2.35 9.30 -0.31
C VAL A 105 1.88 7.91 -0.74
N VAL A 106 2.56 7.32 -1.71
CA VAL A 106 2.26 6.00 -2.23
C VAL A 106 3.25 5.00 -1.63
N MET A 107 2.77 4.06 -0.84
CA MET A 107 3.58 2.98 -0.30
C MET A 107 3.43 1.75 -1.20
N VAL A 108 4.55 1.13 -1.58
CA VAL A 108 4.55 -0.06 -2.45
C VAL A 108 5.34 -1.19 -1.81
N GLU A 109 4.85 -2.40 -1.91
CA GLU A 109 5.51 -3.64 -1.48
C GLU A 109 5.43 -4.68 -2.59
N GLU A 110 6.21 -5.75 -2.53
CA GLU A 110 6.12 -6.81 -3.53
C GLU A 110 6.50 -8.19 -2.97
N VAL A 111 5.94 -9.23 -3.56
CA VAL A 111 6.21 -10.63 -3.18
C VAL A 111 6.36 -11.53 -4.40
N ALA A 112 7.36 -12.40 -4.35
CA ALA A 112 7.60 -13.46 -5.32
C ALA A 112 7.85 -12.99 -6.78
N GLU A 113 8.26 -11.74 -6.96
CA GLU A 113 8.63 -11.18 -8.26
C GLU A 113 10.16 -11.11 -8.44
N HIS A 114 10.62 -11.41 -9.66
CA HIS A 114 12.01 -11.23 -10.02
C HIS A 114 12.41 -9.74 -10.06
N LEU A 115 13.68 -9.43 -9.79
CA LEU A 115 14.18 -8.05 -9.81
C LEU A 115 13.96 -7.36 -11.16
N TYR A 116 14.07 -8.07 -12.28
CA TYR A 116 13.76 -7.50 -13.59
C TYR A 116 12.27 -7.20 -13.78
N ALA A 117 11.39 -7.95 -13.13
CA ALA A 117 9.94 -7.65 -13.14
C ALA A 117 9.66 -6.40 -12.31
N ILE A 118 10.24 -6.30 -11.10
CA ILE A 118 10.17 -5.11 -10.26
C ILE A 118 10.66 -3.87 -11.02
N ASP A 119 11.75 -3.97 -11.76
CA ASP A 119 12.28 -2.89 -12.60
C ASP A 119 11.25 -2.41 -13.64
N ARG A 120 10.62 -3.34 -14.37
CA ARG A 120 9.56 -3.02 -15.34
C ARG A 120 8.31 -2.42 -14.69
N LEU A 121 7.90 -2.94 -13.56
CA LEU A 121 6.74 -2.44 -12.82
C LEU A 121 6.98 -1.02 -12.33
N MET A 122 8.17 -0.76 -11.76
CA MET A 122 8.56 0.59 -11.33
C MET A 122 8.62 1.56 -12.50
N PHE A 123 9.20 1.16 -13.65
CA PHE A 123 9.15 1.96 -14.86
C PHE A 123 7.71 2.35 -15.21
N HIS A 124 6.82 1.36 -15.30
CA HIS A 124 5.43 1.59 -15.72
C HIS A 124 4.68 2.50 -14.74
N VAL A 125 4.75 2.19 -13.44
CA VAL A 125 4.06 2.93 -12.38
C VAL A 125 4.59 4.36 -12.27
N THR A 126 5.91 4.55 -12.23
CA THR A 126 6.48 5.89 -12.04
C THR A 126 6.23 6.80 -13.25
N GLN A 127 6.22 6.25 -14.49
CA GLN A 127 5.86 7.04 -15.68
C GLN A 127 4.41 7.56 -15.61
N HIS A 128 3.48 6.74 -15.13
CA HIS A 128 2.10 7.18 -14.94
C HIS A 128 1.99 8.22 -13.81
N LEU A 129 2.53 7.90 -12.64
CA LEU A 129 2.44 8.77 -11.46
C LEU A 129 3.11 10.13 -11.66
N ALA A 130 4.20 10.19 -12.44
CA ALA A 130 4.88 11.45 -12.75
C ALA A 130 4.13 12.32 -13.76
N ARG A 131 3.45 11.72 -14.73
CA ARG A 131 2.80 12.44 -15.84
C ARG A 131 1.36 12.82 -15.55
N GLU A 132 0.61 11.91 -14.92
CA GLU A 132 -0.82 12.03 -14.76
C GLU A 132 -1.22 12.47 -13.34
N GLN A 133 -0.29 12.29 -12.37
CA GLN A 133 -0.61 12.51 -10.96
C GLN A 133 0.61 13.08 -10.23
N ALA A 134 0.47 14.27 -9.66
CA ALA A 134 1.54 14.90 -8.88
C ALA A 134 1.58 14.32 -7.46
N ILE A 135 2.06 13.08 -7.31
CA ILE A 135 2.17 12.45 -5.99
C ILE A 135 3.21 13.12 -5.10
N ARG A 136 3.07 13.00 -3.79
CA ARG A 136 4.03 13.51 -2.79
C ARG A 136 5.35 12.75 -2.85
N GLY A 137 5.28 11.43 -3.04
CA GLY A 137 6.44 10.56 -3.15
C GLY A 137 6.10 9.09 -2.94
N ILE A 138 7.13 8.24 -3.04
CA ILE A 138 7.02 6.79 -2.88
C ILE A 138 7.81 6.33 -1.65
N ARG A 139 7.21 5.44 -0.84
CA ARG A 139 7.89 4.62 0.17
C ARG A 139 7.92 3.16 -0.25
N LEU A 140 9.02 2.49 0.05
CA LEU A 140 9.20 1.06 -0.23
C LEU A 140 8.92 0.23 1.02
N GLY A 141 7.94 -0.65 0.94
CA GLY A 141 7.66 -1.71 1.89
C GLY A 141 8.59 -2.92 1.71
N ALA A 142 8.21 -4.04 2.27
CA ALA A 142 8.96 -5.27 2.13
C ALA A 142 8.90 -5.79 0.67
N VAL A 143 10.05 -6.24 0.17
CA VAL A 143 10.14 -7.03 -1.06
C VAL A 143 10.62 -8.41 -0.65
N THR A 144 9.73 -9.41 -0.75
CA THR A 144 9.96 -10.74 -0.17
C THR A 144 9.89 -11.84 -1.22
N HIS A 145 10.52 -12.98 -0.90
CA HIS A 145 10.51 -14.18 -1.77
C HIS A 145 10.95 -13.91 -3.21
N VAL A 146 11.90 -13.00 -3.39
CA VAL A 146 12.45 -12.68 -4.73
C VAL A 146 13.10 -13.94 -5.29
N PRO A 147 12.63 -14.46 -6.44
CA PRO A 147 13.26 -15.62 -7.05
C PRO A 147 14.66 -15.30 -7.56
N GLU A 148 15.55 -16.30 -7.54
CA GLU A 148 16.86 -16.16 -8.16
C GLU A 148 16.74 -15.97 -9.68
N ASN A 149 17.54 -15.07 -10.23
CA ASN A 149 17.65 -14.92 -11.67
C ASN A 149 18.75 -15.87 -12.20
N ASP A 150 18.62 -16.37 -13.41
CA ASP A 150 19.67 -17.16 -14.10
C ASP A 150 21.00 -16.40 -14.18
N ARG A 151 20.93 -15.07 -14.20
CA ARG A 151 22.07 -14.14 -14.13
C ARG A 151 21.78 -13.06 -13.11
N PRO A 152 22.80 -12.61 -12.35
CA PRO A 152 22.63 -11.48 -11.43
C PRO A 152 22.04 -10.27 -12.14
N PHE A 153 20.98 -9.70 -11.59
CA PHE A 153 20.35 -8.48 -12.16
C PHE A 153 21.24 -7.23 -11.99
N GLY A 154 22.14 -7.25 -11.01
CA GLY A 154 23.10 -6.17 -10.76
C GLY A 154 22.61 -5.06 -9.83
N ALA A 155 21.34 -5.09 -9.41
CA ALA A 155 20.78 -4.13 -8.45
C ALA A 155 19.76 -4.84 -7.54
N GLY A 156 19.66 -4.41 -6.28
CA GLY A 156 18.60 -4.84 -5.37
C GLY A 156 17.33 -4.02 -5.56
N ALA A 157 16.23 -4.48 -4.98
CA ALA A 157 14.92 -3.85 -5.12
C ALA A 157 14.90 -2.37 -4.71
N GLU A 158 15.52 -2.01 -3.59
CA GLU A 158 15.59 -0.61 -3.15
C GLU A 158 16.32 0.27 -4.18
N THR A 159 17.44 -0.19 -4.72
CA THR A 159 18.18 0.54 -5.76
C THR A 159 17.31 0.78 -6.99
N ILE A 160 16.58 -0.25 -7.44
CA ILE A 160 15.65 -0.15 -8.57
C ILE A 160 14.59 0.93 -8.31
N VAL A 161 13.95 0.88 -7.14
CA VAL A 161 12.90 1.85 -6.78
C VAL A 161 13.44 3.28 -6.73
N ARG A 162 14.59 3.48 -6.09
CA ARG A 162 15.24 4.80 -6.01
C ARG A 162 15.62 5.35 -7.37
N ASP A 163 16.17 4.50 -8.25
CA ASP A 163 16.58 4.90 -9.59
C ASP A 163 15.38 5.34 -10.44
N TRP A 164 14.26 4.60 -10.38
CA TRP A 164 13.05 4.97 -11.11
C TRP A 164 12.38 6.21 -10.54
N CYS A 165 12.36 6.38 -9.21
CA CYS A 165 11.92 7.62 -8.59
C CYS A 165 12.73 8.81 -9.08
N ALA A 166 14.06 8.73 -9.05
CA ALA A 166 14.95 9.79 -9.51
C ALA A 166 14.76 10.13 -11.00
N ARG A 167 14.66 9.12 -11.87
CA ARG A 167 14.44 9.30 -13.31
C ARG A 167 13.09 9.93 -13.65
N SER A 168 12.10 9.72 -12.80
CA SER A 168 10.73 10.22 -12.99
C SER A 168 10.46 11.51 -12.23
N GLY A 169 11.44 12.06 -11.50
CA GLY A 169 11.27 13.25 -10.67
C GLY A 169 10.36 13.05 -9.45
N ILE A 170 10.16 11.80 -9.03
CA ILE A 170 9.38 11.44 -7.84
C ILE A 170 10.32 11.36 -6.64
N VAL A 171 9.87 11.88 -5.49
CA VAL A 171 10.66 11.80 -4.25
C VAL A 171 10.59 10.37 -3.68
N TYR A 172 11.75 9.75 -3.44
CA TYR A 172 11.84 8.54 -2.64
C TYR A 172 11.86 8.92 -1.15
N LEU A 173 10.86 8.49 -0.40
CA LEU A 173 10.62 8.89 1.00
C LEU A 173 11.15 7.84 2.01
N GLY A 174 11.91 6.85 1.55
CA GLY A 174 12.44 5.78 2.41
C GLY A 174 11.50 4.59 2.54
N HIS A 175 11.62 3.87 3.66
CA HIS A 175 10.87 2.63 3.87
C HIS A 175 9.51 2.85 4.52
N ALA A 176 8.65 1.80 4.40
CA ALA A 176 7.39 1.65 5.10
C ALA A 176 7.28 0.23 5.68
N GLU A 177 6.59 0.07 6.81
CA GLU A 177 6.38 -1.24 7.45
C GLU A 177 5.14 -1.95 6.87
N ILE A 178 5.12 -2.18 5.56
CA ILE A 178 4.05 -2.90 4.86
C ILE A 178 4.61 -4.07 4.05
N GLY A 179 3.77 -5.04 3.71
CA GLY A 179 4.09 -6.14 2.80
C GLY A 179 3.78 -7.52 3.36
N HIS A 180 4.26 -8.56 2.64
CA HIS A 180 3.97 -9.95 2.95
C HIS A 180 4.83 -10.49 4.11
N THR A 181 4.79 -9.80 5.25
CA THR A 181 5.54 -10.13 6.47
C THR A 181 4.64 -10.06 7.70
N SER A 182 5.08 -10.64 8.82
CA SER A 182 4.38 -10.51 10.11
C SER A 182 4.40 -9.08 10.66
N SER A 183 5.32 -8.23 10.19
CA SER A 183 5.38 -6.81 10.55
C SER A 183 4.45 -5.91 9.73
N ASN A 184 3.67 -6.46 8.79
CA ASN A 184 2.73 -5.68 7.98
C ASN A 184 1.81 -4.81 8.86
N ARG A 185 1.79 -3.50 8.60
CA ARG A 185 1.05 -2.48 9.37
C ARG A 185 -0.21 -2.03 8.66
N ILE A 186 -0.99 -1.25 9.37
CA ILE A 186 -2.26 -0.69 8.91
C ILE A 186 -2.00 0.65 8.19
N VAL A 187 -2.51 0.80 6.98
CA VAL A 187 -2.50 2.06 6.24
C VAL A 187 -3.92 2.39 5.78
N PRO A 188 -4.65 3.25 6.49
CA PRO A 188 -5.93 3.78 6.01
C PRO A 188 -5.69 4.60 4.74
N PHE A 189 -6.54 4.45 3.72
CA PHE A 189 -6.43 5.22 2.49
C PHE A 189 -6.98 6.64 2.69
N GLY A 190 -6.24 7.62 2.23
CA GLY A 190 -6.63 9.02 2.27
C GLY A 190 -5.96 9.84 3.37
N PRO A 191 -6.53 11.01 3.70
CA PRO A 191 -6.02 11.85 4.78
C PRO A 191 -6.21 11.16 6.13
N VAL A 192 -5.19 11.24 6.97
CA VAL A 192 -5.24 10.74 8.35
C VAL A 192 -5.16 11.94 9.27
N GLU A 193 -6.16 12.09 10.13
CA GLU A 193 -6.19 13.21 11.08
C GLU A 193 -4.96 13.17 12.00
N ALA A 194 -4.24 14.28 12.07
CA ALA A 194 -3.15 14.46 13.02
C ALA A 194 -3.68 14.29 14.46
N GLY A 195 -3.09 13.40 15.23
CA GLY A 195 -3.53 13.11 16.61
C GLY A 195 -4.06 11.68 16.83
N VAL A 196 -4.16 10.87 15.79
CA VAL A 196 -4.61 9.47 15.89
C VAL A 196 -3.51 8.53 16.43
N VAL A 197 -2.28 8.99 16.51
CA VAL A 197 -1.16 8.27 17.14
C VAL A 197 -0.84 8.92 18.47
N GLU A 198 -1.64 8.65 19.52
CA GLU A 198 -1.17 8.90 20.88
C GLU A 198 -0.08 7.85 21.18
N PRO A 199 1.12 8.27 21.59
CA PRO A 199 2.11 7.31 22.10
C PRO A 199 1.52 6.65 23.34
N MET A 200 1.54 5.31 23.40
CA MET A 200 1.20 4.58 24.62
C MET A 200 2.01 5.16 25.79
N PRO A 201 1.39 5.44 26.95
CA PRO A 201 2.13 5.79 28.13
C PRO A 201 3.10 4.65 28.48
N PRO A 202 4.30 4.95 28.97
CA PRO A 202 5.26 3.92 29.38
C PRO A 202 4.63 3.08 30.52
N ALA A 203 4.84 1.76 30.41
CA ALA A 203 4.41 0.76 31.40
C ALA A 203 5.12 0.94 32.73
#